data_acf35cdee9e42164085a68baed538f36
#
_entry.id   acf35cdee9e42164085a68baed538f36
#
_cell.length_a   1.000
_cell.length_b   1.000
_cell.length_c   1.000
_cell.angle_alpha   90.00
_cell.angle_beta   90.00
_cell.angle_gamma   90.00
#
_symmetry.space_group_name_H-M   'P 1'
#
loop_
_entity.id
_entity.type
_entity.pdbx_description
1 polymer ?
#
loop_
_entity_poly.entity_id
_entity_poly.type
_entity_poly.pdbx_seq_one_letter_code
_entity_poly.pdbx_strand_id
1 'polypeptide(L)'
;MKNYISTLMLICFASFSQAQNPYESQWKAVSDFEKQGLTKSAANVVEEIYNLSKTNNNPQQRIKALLYKSKYMLRLEEDAQLNIVNNFKADIETSDIITKHLLENLLATMYWQ
;
A
#
# COMPACT_ATOMS: atom_id res chain seq x y z
N MET A 1 33.05 -10.41 -43.13
CA MET A 1 33.55 -9.79 -41.90
C MET A 1 32.77 -8.53 -41.48
N LYS A 2 31.82 -8.05 -42.25
CA LYS A 2 31.07 -6.79 -41.88
C LYS A 2 29.74 -7.01 -41.16
N ASN A 3 29.30 -8.25 -40.97
CA ASN A 3 27.96 -8.55 -40.44
C ASN A 3 27.89 -8.88 -38.93
N TYR A 4 29.02 -8.95 -38.25
CA TYR A 4 29.05 -9.32 -36.83
C TYR A 4 28.87 -8.12 -35.88
N ILE A 5 29.14 -6.91 -36.33
CA ILE A 5 28.98 -5.67 -35.52
C ILE A 5 27.51 -5.29 -35.41
N SER A 6 26.69 -5.59 -36.43
CA SER A 6 25.26 -5.28 -36.45
C SER A 6 24.46 -6.16 -35.50
N THR A 7 24.89 -7.39 -35.29
CA THR A 7 24.21 -8.36 -34.43
C THR A 7 24.48 -8.11 -32.94
N LEU A 8 25.64 -7.54 -32.61
CA LEU A 8 26.00 -7.23 -31.23
C LEU A 8 25.26 -6.00 -30.69
N MET A 9 24.82 -5.10 -31.57
CA MET A 9 24.10 -3.88 -31.19
C MET A 9 22.61 -4.11 -30.88
N LEU A 10 22.04 -5.23 -31.34
CA LEU A 10 20.64 -5.58 -31.10
C LEU A 10 20.38 -6.23 -29.73
N ILE A 11 21.43 -6.69 -29.05
CA ILE A 11 21.30 -7.38 -27.76
C ILE A 11 21.24 -6.41 -26.58
N CYS A 12 21.67 -5.16 -26.75
CA CYS A 12 21.66 -4.14 -25.68
C CYS A 12 20.29 -3.47 -25.43
N PHE A 13 19.28 -3.71 -26.26
CA PHE A 13 17.94 -3.11 -26.09
C PHE A 13 16.96 -3.92 -25.25
N ALA A 14 17.33 -5.13 -24.82
CA ALA A 14 16.42 -6.01 -24.09
C ALA A 14 16.47 -5.87 -22.58
N SER A 15 17.21 -4.90 -22.02
CA SER A 15 17.43 -4.81 -20.57
C SER A 15 16.77 -3.60 -19.89
N PHE A 16 15.89 -2.89 -20.56
CA PHE A 16 14.99 -1.93 -19.90
C PHE A 16 13.68 -2.61 -19.51
N SER A 17 13.76 -3.63 -18.66
CA SER A 17 12.62 -3.97 -17.83
C SER A 17 12.53 -2.85 -16.78
N GLN A 18 11.69 -1.87 -17.05
CA GLN A 18 11.27 -0.91 -16.02
C GLN A 18 10.78 -1.74 -14.84
N ALA A 19 11.46 -1.63 -13.71
CA ALA A 19 10.97 -2.18 -12.46
C ALA A 19 9.62 -1.52 -12.19
N GLN A 20 8.53 -2.20 -12.50
CA GLN A 20 7.19 -1.72 -12.22
C GLN A 20 7.08 -1.57 -10.71
N ASN A 21 6.68 -0.39 -10.27
CA ASN A 21 6.38 -0.14 -8.86
C ASN A 21 5.24 -1.10 -8.45
N PRO A 22 5.48 -2.08 -7.56
CA PRO A 22 4.47 -3.08 -7.21
C PRO A 22 3.23 -2.45 -6.59
N TYR A 23 3.36 -1.30 -5.95
CA TYR A 23 2.24 -0.59 -5.34
C TYR A 23 1.25 -0.03 -6.37
N GLU A 24 1.71 0.44 -7.52
CA GLU A 24 0.86 1.00 -8.55
C GLU A 24 -0.14 -0.04 -9.07
N SER A 25 0.34 -1.23 -9.41
CA SER A 25 -0.53 -2.32 -9.88
C SER A 25 -1.50 -2.81 -8.80
N GLN A 26 -1.06 -2.87 -7.55
CA GLN A 26 -1.90 -3.25 -6.42
C GLN A 26 -2.98 -2.20 -6.15
N TRP A 27 -2.66 -0.91 -6.14
CA TRP A 27 -3.65 0.16 -5.97
C TRP A 27 -4.65 0.22 -7.13
N LYS A 28 -4.21 -0.11 -8.34
CA LYS A 28 -5.13 -0.26 -9.47
C LYS A 28 -6.12 -1.40 -9.23
N ALA A 29 -5.66 -2.54 -8.75
CA ALA A 29 -6.54 -3.67 -8.40
C ALA A 29 -7.54 -3.28 -7.30
N VAL A 30 -7.12 -2.56 -6.26
CA VAL A 30 -8.03 -2.03 -5.22
C VAL A 30 -9.11 -1.16 -5.84
N SER A 31 -8.75 -0.23 -6.72
CA SER A 31 -9.71 0.65 -7.41
C SER A 31 -10.69 -0.14 -8.27
N ASP A 32 -10.22 -1.14 -8.99
CA ASP A 32 -11.07 -1.98 -9.86
C ASP A 32 -12.05 -2.83 -9.03
N PHE A 33 -11.63 -3.37 -7.89
CA PHE A 33 -12.53 -4.07 -6.97
C PHE A 33 -13.55 -3.13 -6.33
N GLU A 34 -13.17 -1.92 -5.94
CA GLU A 34 -14.11 -0.91 -5.41
C GLU A 34 -15.20 -0.58 -6.42
N LYS A 35 -14.85 -0.37 -7.69
CA LYS A 35 -15.82 -0.11 -8.78
C LYS A 35 -16.80 -1.24 -8.99
N GLN A 36 -16.39 -2.48 -8.70
CA GLN A 36 -17.23 -3.68 -8.80
C GLN A 36 -18.03 -3.94 -7.51
N GLY A 37 -17.85 -3.15 -6.46
CA GLY A 37 -18.48 -3.39 -5.17
C GLY A 37 -17.91 -4.57 -4.38
N LEU A 38 -16.72 -5.06 -4.75
CA LEU A 38 -16.04 -6.19 -4.13
C LEU A 38 -15.16 -5.74 -2.96
N THR A 39 -15.78 -5.28 -1.89
CA THR A 39 -15.11 -4.68 -0.73
C THR A 39 -14.13 -5.63 -0.05
N LYS A 40 -14.49 -6.92 0.12
CA LYS A 40 -13.58 -7.91 0.73
C LYS A 40 -12.34 -8.16 -0.13
N SER A 41 -12.50 -8.22 -1.45
CA SER A 41 -11.37 -8.39 -2.37
C SER A 41 -10.44 -7.18 -2.34
N ALA A 42 -11.00 -5.97 -2.32
CA ALA A 42 -10.22 -4.74 -2.15
C ALA A 42 -9.47 -4.73 -0.81
N ALA A 43 -10.12 -5.11 0.28
CA ALA A 43 -9.51 -5.19 1.60
C ALA A 43 -8.33 -6.18 1.65
N ASN A 44 -8.43 -7.32 0.98
CA ASN A 44 -7.34 -8.30 0.90
C ASN A 44 -6.10 -7.71 0.21
N VAL A 45 -6.29 -7.00 -0.92
CA VAL A 45 -5.16 -6.35 -1.61
C VAL A 45 -4.55 -5.24 -0.76
N VAL A 46 -5.36 -4.47 -0.05
CA VAL A 46 -4.86 -3.44 0.88
C VAL A 46 -4.03 -4.05 2.01
N GLU A 47 -4.42 -5.22 2.54
CA GLU A 47 -3.62 -5.92 3.55
C GLU A 47 -2.26 -6.37 2.98
N GLU A 48 -2.20 -6.83 1.74
CA GLU A 48 -0.94 -7.15 1.06
C GLU A 48 -0.05 -5.91 0.89
N ILE A 49 -0.63 -4.77 0.47
CA ILE A 49 0.09 -3.50 0.37
C ILE A 49 0.63 -3.05 1.73
N TYR A 50 -0.17 -3.17 2.77
CA TYR A 50 0.21 -2.83 4.14
C TYR A 50 1.43 -3.65 4.59
N ASN A 51 1.39 -4.96 4.43
CA ASN A 51 2.49 -5.85 4.79
C ASN A 51 3.75 -5.60 3.95
N LEU A 52 3.60 -5.39 2.65
CA LEU A 52 4.72 -5.05 1.76
C LEU A 52 5.36 -3.72 2.15
N SER A 53 4.57 -2.71 2.50
CA SER A 53 5.06 -1.40 2.91
C SER A 53 5.85 -1.44 4.22
N LYS A 54 5.49 -2.33 5.13
CA LYS A 54 6.25 -2.58 6.37
C LYS A 54 7.59 -3.23 6.05
N THR A 55 7.60 -4.26 5.20
CA THR A 55 8.82 -4.96 4.77
C THR A 55 9.77 -4.02 4.05
N ASN A 56 9.26 -3.13 3.20
CA ASN A 56 10.05 -2.19 2.40
C ASN A 56 10.39 -0.89 3.13
N ASN A 57 9.98 -0.72 4.38
CA ASN A 57 10.11 0.55 5.11
C ASN A 57 9.59 1.75 4.31
N ASN A 58 8.38 1.62 3.73
CA ASN A 58 7.73 2.67 2.97
C ASN A 58 6.58 3.30 3.78
N PRO A 59 6.84 4.37 4.55
CA PRO A 59 5.84 4.95 5.44
C PRO A 59 4.64 5.55 4.70
N GLN A 60 4.83 6.11 3.52
CA GLN A 60 3.73 6.68 2.73
C GLN A 60 2.72 5.62 2.32
N GLN A 61 3.19 4.48 1.82
CA GLN A 61 2.33 3.36 1.44
C GLN A 61 1.69 2.69 2.66
N ARG A 62 2.43 2.59 3.76
CA ARG A 62 1.93 2.05 5.03
C ARG A 62 0.76 2.88 5.57
N ILE A 63 0.90 4.21 5.63
CA ILE A 63 -0.16 5.12 6.09
C ILE A 63 -1.38 5.05 5.17
N LYS A 64 -1.17 5.10 3.86
CA LYS A 64 -2.26 4.99 2.88
C LYS A 64 -3.02 3.66 3.04
N ALA A 65 -2.29 2.55 3.14
CA ALA A 65 -2.91 1.23 3.34
C ALA A 65 -3.67 1.14 4.67
N LEU A 66 -3.14 1.70 5.75
CA LEU A 66 -3.82 1.73 7.05
C LEU A 66 -5.14 2.52 7.00
N LEU A 67 -5.17 3.64 6.30
CA LEU A 67 -6.40 4.43 6.10
C LEU A 67 -7.45 3.65 5.28
N TYR A 68 -7.04 2.99 4.21
CA TYR A 68 -7.94 2.14 3.41
C TYR A 68 -8.42 0.91 4.18
N LYS A 69 -7.55 0.28 4.94
CA LYS A 69 -7.92 -0.81 5.85
C LYS A 69 -9.00 -0.36 6.84
N SER A 70 -8.83 0.79 7.46
CA SER A 70 -9.82 1.38 8.37
C SER A 70 -11.15 1.66 7.67
N LYS A 71 -11.12 2.21 6.46
CA LYS A 71 -12.31 2.45 5.63
C LYS A 71 -13.11 1.16 5.37
N TYR A 72 -12.43 0.06 5.08
CA TYR A 72 -13.10 -1.22 4.82
C TYR A 72 -13.59 -1.88 6.11
N MET A 73 -12.86 -1.76 7.22
CA MET A 73 -13.31 -2.25 8.52
C MET A 73 -14.64 -1.60 8.92
N LEU A 74 -14.80 -0.29 8.74
CA LEU A 74 -16.06 0.41 9.01
C LEU A 74 -17.25 -0.11 8.20
N ARG A 75 -17.00 -0.72 7.05
CA ARG A 75 -18.05 -1.30 6.19
C ARG A 75 -18.34 -2.77 6.48
N LEU A 76 -17.38 -3.50 7.01
CA LEU A 76 -17.42 -4.96 7.14
C LEU A 76 -17.62 -5.45 8.57
N GLU A 77 -17.35 -4.61 9.57
CA GLU A 77 -17.33 -4.99 10.99
C GLU A 77 -18.24 -4.06 11.81
N GLU A 78 -18.99 -4.63 12.75
CA GLU A 78 -19.89 -3.86 13.63
C GLU A 78 -19.12 -3.01 14.66
N ASP A 79 -18.06 -3.55 15.24
CA ASP A 79 -17.24 -2.90 16.26
C ASP A 79 -15.90 -2.37 15.71
N ALA A 80 -15.91 -1.90 14.48
CA ALA A 80 -14.70 -1.50 13.75
C ALA A 80 -13.90 -0.39 14.44
N GLN A 81 -14.56 0.57 15.11
CA GLN A 81 -13.89 1.74 15.67
C GLN A 81 -12.81 1.38 16.69
N LEU A 82 -13.09 0.45 17.60
CA LEU A 82 -12.11 0.01 18.59
C LEU A 82 -10.92 -0.69 17.92
N ASN A 83 -11.19 -1.55 16.94
CA ASN A 83 -10.16 -2.26 16.18
C ASN A 83 -9.28 -1.29 15.38
N ILE A 84 -9.87 -0.27 14.78
CA ILE A 84 -9.14 0.78 14.06
C ILE A 84 -8.20 1.54 15.00
N VAL A 85 -8.70 1.98 16.16
CA VAL A 85 -7.87 2.66 17.18
C VAL A 85 -6.71 1.78 17.63
N ASN A 86 -6.96 0.50 17.89
CA ASN A 86 -5.92 -0.46 18.28
C ASN A 86 -4.87 -0.66 17.17
N ASN A 87 -5.30 -0.73 15.91
CA ASN A 87 -4.37 -0.83 14.78
C ASN A 87 -3.47 0.42 14.66
N PHE A 88 -4.04 1.63 14.82
CA PHE A 88 -3.25 2.85 14.85
C PHE A 88 -2.24 2.88 15.99
N LYS A 89 -2.66 2.49 17.19
CA LYS A 89 -1.75 2.42 18.34
C LYS A 89 -0.60 1.44 18.13
N ALA A 90 -0.88 0.27 17.60
CA ALA A 90 0.15 -0.72 17.28
C ALA A 90 1.14 -0.20 16.22
N ASP A 91 0.65 0.51 15.21
CA ASP A 91 1.50 1.13 14.18
C ASP A 91 2.35 2.28 14.72
N ILE A 92 1.81 3.09 15.63
CA ILE A 92 2.55 4.15 16.31
C ILE A 92 3.75 3.58 17.06
N GLU A 93 3.58 2.46 17.78
CA GLU A 93 4.65 1.83 18.56
C GLU A 93 5.81 1.31 17.70
N THR A 94 5.52 0.89 16.46
CA THR A 94 6.50 0.26 15.56
C THR A 94 7.02 1.17 14.47
N SER A 95 6.59 2.44 14.43
CA SER A 95 6.94 3.39 13.39
C SER A 95 8.17 4.24 13.76
N ASP A 96 8.83 4.77 12.74
CA ASP A 96 9.81 5.84 12.90
C ASP A 96 9.16 7.12 13.43
N ILE A 97 9.98 8.05 13.90
CA ILE A 97 9.49 9.25 14.61
C ILE A 97 8.55 10.13 13.76
N ILE A 98 8.82 10.24 12.47
CA ILE A 98 8.01 11.06 11.55
C ILE A 98 6.66 10.40 11.32
N THR A 99 6.66 9.12 11.00
CA THR A 99 5.44 8.32 10.79
C THR A 99 4.60 8.27 12.07
N LYS A 100 5.24 8.12 13.23
CA LYS A 100 4.60 8.15 14.53
C LYS A 100 3.79 9.42 14.73
N HIS A 101 4.38 10.60 14.53
CA HIS A 101 3.68 11.87 14.70
C HIS A 101 2.52 12.04 13.72
N LEU A 102 2.65 11.58 12.47
CA LEU A 102 1.56 11.58 11.51
C LEU A 102 0.39 10.70 11.96
N LEU A 103 0.68 9.50 12.45
CA LEU A 103 -0.33 8.56 12.94
C LEU A 103 -1.00 9.07 14.22
N GLU A 104 -0.25 9.69 15.13
CA GLU A 104 -0.79 10.33 16.34
C GLU A 104 -1.76 11.45 15.99
N ASN A 105 -1.44 12.29 15.01
CA ASN A 105 -2.33 13.34 14.53
C ASN A 105 -3.60 12.79 13.89
N LEU A 106 -3.50 11.76 13.08
CA LEU A 106 -4.65 11.09 12.47
C LEU A 106 -5.55 10.46 13.53
N LEU A 107 -4.96 9.78 14.51
CA LEU A 107 -5.68 9.17 15.63
C LEU A 107 -6.42 10.23 16.46
N ALA A 108 -5.77 11.35 16.78
CA ALA A 108 -6.38 12.48 17.47
C ALA A 108 -7.59 13.03 16.71
N THR A 109 -7.48 13.18 15.39
CA THR A 109 -8.60 13.61 14.54
C THR A 109 -9.79 12.66 14.64
N MET A 110 -9.55 11.36 14.73
CA MET A 110 -10.62 10.36 14.86
C MET A 110 -11.35 10.42 16.21
N TYR A 111 -10.68 10.87 17.28
CA TYR A 111 -11.32 11.03 18.60
C TYR A 111 -12.23 12.25 18.69
N TRP A 112 -12.10 13.22 17.80
CA TRP A 112 -12.89 14.46 17.81
C TRP A 112 -14.12 14.43 16.88
N GLN A 113 -14.37 13.33 16.18
CA GLN A 113 -15.57 13.11 15.34
C GLN A 113 -16.65 12.33 16.11
#